data_a37e8fa0cbee8964f306f30dd4ade8b8
#
_entry.id   a37e8fa0cbee8964f306f30dd4ade8b8
#
_cell.length_a   1.000
_cell.length_b   1.000
_cell.length_c   1.000
_cell.angle_alpha   90.00
_cell.angle_beta   90.00
_cell.angle_gamma   90.00
#
_symmetry.space_group_name_H-M   'P 1'
#
loop_
_entity.id
_entity.type
_entity.pdbx_description
1 polymer ?
#
loop_
_entity_poly.entity_id
_entity_poly.type
_entity_poly.pdbx_seq_one_letter_code
_entity_poly.pdbx_strand_id
1 'polypeptide(L)'
;MSEIRDNNWLDKIKELLGDTPKDKKELITLLDTATKNNLISQDSYQMILGVFSVSDIPVREIMIPRPHMITLDVNEELNAVVNKVIKSGHSRFPVINNKPDEILGILHAKDLLKNQIKTSDEFDLHDFIRPAKFIPESKRLNILLNEFKASRNHIAIVIDEHSNISGLVTLEDLIEEIIGEIDDEHDPSSKEPVSYTHLRAHETTN
;
A
#
# COMPACT_ATOMS: atom_id res chain seq x y z
N MET A 1 -61.40 12.76 21.59
CA MET A 1 -60.69 11.64 22.22
C MET A 1 -59.65 11.19 21.23
N SER A 2 -58.49 11.67 21.42
CA SER A 2 -57.35 11.56 20.49
C SER A 2 -56.34 10.61 21.09
N GLU A 3 -55.96 9.64 20.30
CA GLU A 3 -54.91 8.69 20.66
C GLU A 3 -53.52 9.38 20.57
N ILE A 4 -52.91 9.54 21.72
CA ILE A 4 -51.45 9.73 21.86
C ILE A 4 -50.86 8.34 21.72
N ARG A 5 -50.45 7.98 20.50
CA ARG A 5 -49.59 6.79 20.28
C ARG A 5 -48.16 7.16 20.52
N ASP A 6 -47.68 6.61 21.60
CA ASP A 6 -46.37 6.64 22.15
C ASP A 6 -45.22 6.52 21.10
N ASN A 7 -44.45 7.57 21.01
CA ASN A 7 -43.15 7.60 20.32
C ASN A 7 -42.05 6.85 21.10
N ASN A 8 -42.45 6.06 22.10
CA ASN A 8 -41.59 5.41 23.08
C ASN A 8 -40.68 4.30 22.51
N TRP A 9 -40.97 3.80 21.31
CA TRP A 9 -40.13 2.81 20.65
C TRP A 9 -38.88 3.43 19.96
N LEU A 10 -39.02 4.64 19.44
CA LEU A 10 -37.90 5.38 18.84
C LEU A 10 -36.91 5.83 19.92
N ASP A 11 -37.41 6.22 21.10
CA ASP A 11 -36.57 6.56 22.21
C ASP A 11 -35.88 5.32 22.82
N LYS A 12 -36.55 4.18 22.88
CA LYS A 12 -35.97 2.88 23.23
C LYS A 12 -34.92 2.39 22.20
N ILE A 13 -35.15 2.63 20.90
CA ILE A 13 -34.15 2.32 19.88
C ILE A 13 -32.92 3.25 20.00
N LYS A 14 -33.10 4.54 20.30
CA LYS A 14 -32.00 5.46 20.57
C LYS A 14 -31.22 5.07 21.82
N GLU A 15 -31.89 4.61 22.85
CA GLU A 15 -31.28 4.13 24.11
C GLU A 15 -30.53 2.78 23.90
N LEU A 16 -31.02 1.92 22.98
CA LEU A 16 -30.40 0.64 22.61
C LEU A 16 -29.24 0.80 21.63
N LEU A 17 -29.29 1.83 20.77
CA LEU A 17 -28.22 2.12 19.78
C LEU A 17 -27.06 2.91 20.39
N GLY A 18 -27.22 3.40 21.63
CA GLY A 18 -26.24 4.30 22.23
C GLY A 18 -26.10 5.61 21.44
N ASP A 19 -25.39 6.58 21.97
CA ASP A 19 -25.05 7.79 21.20
C ASP A 19 -24.27 7.37 19.94
N THR A 20 -24.86 7.67 18.77
CA THR A 20 -24.13 7.46 17.52
C THR A 20 -22.85 8.25 17.55
N PRO A 21 -21.68 7.63 17.26
CA PRO A 21 -20.40 8.31 17.33
C PRO A 21 -20.40 9.55 16.45
N LYS A 22 -20.02 10.70 17.02
CA LYS A 22 -20.06 12.01 16.36
C LYS A 22 -18.77 12.32 15.60
N ASP A 23 -17.70 11.62 15.95
CA ASP A 23 -16.39 11.78 15.31
C ASP A 23 -15.63 10.45 15.23
N LYS A 24 -14.48 10.48 14.54
CA LYS A 24 -13.57 9.33 14.36
C LYS A 24 -13.09 8.76 15.71
N LYS A 25 -12.87 9.62 16.71
CA LYS A 25 -12.33 9.22 18.01
C LYS A 25 -13.37 8.43 18.82
N GLU A 26 -14.62 8.89 18.82
CA GLU A 26 -15.74 8.18 19.46
C GLU A 26 -15.96 6.82 18.79
N LEU A 27 -15.88 6.77 17.46
CA LEU A 27 -15.99 5.52 16.70
C LEU A 27 -14.88 4.53 17.07
N ILE A 28 -13.62 4.98 17.18
CA ILE A 28 -12.49 4.14 17.61
C ILE A 28 -12.72 3.61 19.02
N THR A 29 -13.23 4.44 19.94
CA THR A 29 -13.53 4.00 21.32
C THR A 29 -14.62 2.94 21.35
N LEU A 30 -15.62 3.04 20.49
CA LEU A 30 -16.69 2.05 20.36
C LEU A 30 -16.15 0.71 19.81
N LEU A 31 -15.26 0.77 18.80
CA LEU A 31 -14.59 -0.41 18.25
C LEU A 31 -13.68 -1.09 19.29
N ASP A 32 -12.92 -0.32 20.07
CA ASP A 32 -12.10 -0.84 21.18
C ASP A 32 -12.98 -1.56 22.22
N THR A 33 -14.12 -0.98 22.56
CA THR A 33 -15.08 -1.61 23.48
C THR A 33 -15.66 -2.91 22.89
N ALA A 34 -15.98 -2.92 21.62
CA ALA A 34 -16.46 -4.12 20.91
C ALA A 34 -15.40 -5.24 20.91
N THR A 35 -14.12 -4.87 20.75
CA THR A 35 -13.00 -5.82 20.82
C THR A 35 -12.85 -6.39 22.23
N LYS A 36 -12.88 -5.57 23.29
CA LYS A 36 -12.82 -6.01 24.68
C LYS A 36 -13.97 -6.95 25.05
N ASN A 37 -15.12 -6.78 24.42
CA ASN A 37 -16.29 -7.65 24.60
C ASN A 37 -16.31 -8.87 23.67
N ASN A 38 -15.23 -9.14 22.93
CA ASN A 38 -15.10 -10.22 21.94
C ASN A 38 -16.15 -10.21 20.81
N LEU A 39 -16.71 -9.04 20.47
CA LEU A 39 -17.65 -8.87 19.35
C LEU A 39 -16.90 -8.80 18.01
N ILE A 40 -15.68 -8.29 18.03
CA ILE A 40 -14.74 -8.30 16.89
C ILE A 40 -13.38 -8.81 17.37
N SER A 41 -12.62 -9.44 16.48
CA SER A 41 -11.27 -9.90 16.80
C SER A 41 -10.29 -8.73 16.88
N GLN A 42 -9.15 -8.93 17.56
CA GLN A 42 -8.08 -7.95 17.63
C GLN A 42 -7.55 -7.59 16.23
N ASP A 43 -7.38 -8.59 15.36
CA ASP A 43 -6.90 -8.39 13.98
C ASP A 43 -7.88 -7.55 13.16
N SER A 44 -9.18 -7.82 13.27
CA SER A 44 -10.21 -6.99 12.63
C SER A 44 -10.18 -5.55 13.12
N TYR A 45 -9.95 -5.33 14.40
CA TYR A 45 -9.80 -4.01 14.98
C TYR A 45 -8.59 -3.28 14.39
N GLN A 46 -7.42 -3.95 14.30
CA GLN A 46 -6.22 -3.37 13.70
C GLN A 46 -6.42 -3.02 12.22
N MET A 47 -7.04 -3.89 11.44
CA MET A 47 -7.38 -3.61 10.03
C MET A 47 -8.28 -2.38 9.88
N ILE A 48 -9.28 -2.21 10.76
CA ILE A 48 -10.15 -1.03 10.74
C ILE A 48 -9.35 0.24 11.05
N LEU A 49 -8.43 0.19 12.02
CA LEU A 49 -7.54 1.31 12.31
C LEU A 49 -6.64 1.64 11.12
N GLY A 50 -6.08 0.63 10.44
CA GLY A 50 -5.32 0.80 9.20
C GLY A 50 -6.13 1.50 8.11
N VAL A 51 -7.38 1.11 7.88
CA VAL A 51 -8.28 1.80 6.93
C VAL A 51 -8.48 3.27 7.30
N PHE A 52 -8.55 3.60 8.58
CA PHE A 52 -8.67 4.99 9.01
C PHE A 52 -7.39 5.80 8.82
N SER A 53 -6.21 5.18 9.00
CA SER A 53 -4.91 5.84 8.84
C SER A 53 -4.61 6.19 7.39
N VAL A 54 -4.91 5.28 6.45
CA VAL A 54 -4.61 5.41 5.01
C VAL A 54 -5.14 6.73 4.40
N SER A 55 -6.20 7.30 4.97
CA SER A 55 -6.73 8.59 4.51
C SER A 55 -5.81 9.78 4.76
N ASP A 56 -4.93 9.68 5.75
CA ASP A 56 -4.10 10.78 6.22
C ASP A 56 -2.63 10.65 5.82
N ILE A 57 -2.19 9.44 5.45
CA ILE A 57 -0.81 9.11 5.10
C ILE A 57 -0.51 9.53 3.65
N PRO A 58 0.54 10.33 3.39
CA PRO A 58 1.03 10.60 2.03
C PRO A 58 1.93 9.45 1.53
N VAL A 59 2.00 9.27 0.21
CA VAL A 59 2.76 8.21 -0.46
C VAL A 59 4.23 8.18 -0.03
N ARG A 60 4.85 9.34 0.22
CA ARG A 60 6.27 9.41 0.63
C ARG A 60 6.60 8.63 1.90
N GLU A 61 5.61 8.32 2.74
CA GLU A 61 5.83 7.61 4.01
C GLU A 61 5.96 6.10 3.83
N ILE A 62 5.38 5.56 2.73
CA ILE A 62 5.39 4.11 2.45
C ILE A 62 6.14 3.73 1.18
N MET A 63 6.50 4.70 0.32
CA MET A 63 7.17 4.41 -0.94
C MET A 63 8.54 3.72 -0.72
N ILE A 64 8.93 2.87 -1.64
CA ILE A 64 10.30 2.39 -1.75
C ILE A 64 11.15 3.55 -2.28
N PRO A 65 12.09 4.10 -1.50
CA PRO A 65 12.93 5.21 -1.94
C PRO A 65 13.80 4.85 -3.15
N ARG A 66 14.07 5.83 -4.00
CA ARG A 66 14.85 5.66 -5.23
C ARG A 66 16.14 4.82 -5.09
N PRO A 67 16.99 4.98 -4.07
CA PRO A 67 18.21 4.17 -3.93
C PRO A 67 17.95 2.67 -3.74
N HIS A 68 16.75 2.30 -3.30
CA HIS A 68 16.34 0.91 -3.04
C HIS A 68 15.52 0.31 -4.19
N MET A 69 15.22 1.09 -5.23
CA MET A 69 14.48 0.60 -6.38
C MET A 69 15.33 -0.40 -7.17
N ILE A 70 14.74 -1.54 -7.50
CA ILE A 70 15.34 -2.49 -8.45
C ILE A 70 14.82 -2.12 -9.84
N THR A 71 15.72 -1.62 -10.69
CA THR A 71 15.43 -1.22 -12.07
C THR A 71 16.12 -2.13 -13.07
N LEU A 72 15.60 -2.19 -14.28
CA LEU A 72 16.21 -2.87 -15.43
C LEU A 72 16.68 -1.82 -16.42
N ASP A 73 17.87 -1.98 -16.99
CA ASP A 73 18.30 -1.13 -18.10
C ASP A 73 17.83 -1.76 -19.43
N VAL A 74 17.28 -0.95 -20.31
CA VAL A 74 16.77 -1.42 -21.60
C VAL A 74 17.89 -2.00 -22.48
N ASN A 75 19.14 -1.60 -22.24
CA ASN A 75 20.33 -2.06 -22.95
C ASN A 75 20.99 -3.30 -22.32
N GLU A 76 20.46 -3.81 -21.20
CA GLU A 76 20.99 -5.03 -20.59
C GLU A 76 20.67 -6.26 -21.45
N GLU A 77 21.61 -7.21 -21.49
CA GLU A 77 21.38 -8.51 -22.14
C GLU A 77 20.23 -9.28 -21.45
N LEU A 78 19.44 -10.00 -22.24
CA LEU A 78 18.30 -10.79 -21.76
C LEU A 78 18.63 -11.68 -20.56
N ASN A 79 19.77 -12.38 -20.59
CA ASN A 79 20.19 -13.25 -19.51
C ASN A 79 20.44 -12.49 -18.19
N ALA A 80 20.99 -11.27 -18.26
CA ALA A 80 21.20 -10.42 -17.10
C ALA A 80 19.85 -9.94 -16.53
N VAL A 81 18.94 -9.51 -17.38
CA VAL A 81 17.58 -9.12 -17.02
C VAL A 81 16.84 -10.27 -16.32
N VAL A 82 16.84 -11.47 -16.94
CA VAL A 82 16.17 -12.66 -16.38
C VAL A 82 16.76 -13.03 -15.01
N ASN A 83 18.08 -13.04 -14.87
CA ASN A 83 18.73 -13.33 -13.60
C ASN A 83 18.36 -12.31 -12.50
N LYS A 84 18.31 -11.02 -12.85
CA LYS A 84 17.89 -9.95 -11.92
C LYS A 84 16.45 -10.14 -11.47
N VAL A 85 15.55 -10.46 -12.41
CA VAL A 85 14.13 -10.73 -12.14
C VAL A 85 13.95 -11.95 -11.21
N ILE A 86 14.62 -13.06 -11.51
CA ILE A 86 14.56 -14.27 -10.69
C ILE A 86 15.10 -14.00 -9.28
N LYS A 87 16.25 -13.34 -9.18
CA LYS A 87 16.88 -13.07 -7.88
C LYS A 87 16.05 -12.16 -6.99
N SER A 88 15.36 -11.18 -7.57
CA SER A 88 14.55 -10.21 -6.81
C SER A 88 13.16 -10.72 -6.44
N GLY A 89 12.60 -11.66 -7.20
CA GLY A 89 11.25 -12.19 -7.00
C GLY A 89 10.10 -11.23 -7.31
N HIS A 90 10.40 -10.00 -7.78
CA HIS A 90 9.36 -9.00 -8.05
C HIS A 90 8.60 -9.29 -9.35
N SER A 91 7.35 -8.85 -9.41
CA SER A 91 6.48 -9.03 -10.58
C SER A 91 6.59 -7.89 -11.59
N ARG A 92 7.04 -6.69 -11.18
CA ARG A 92 7.06 -5.47 -12.01
C ARG A 92 8.33 -4.69 -11.76
N PHE A 93 8.93 -4.19 -12.83
CA PHE A 93 10.21 -3.49 -12.79
C PHE A 93 10.14 -2.19 -13.56
N PRO A 94 10.56 -1.06 -12.97
CA PRO A 94 10.85 0.13 -13.74
C PRO A 94 11.99 -0.13 -14.70
N VAL A 95 11.82 0.29 -15.95
CA VAL A 95 12.86 0.19 -17.00
C VAL A 95 13.44 1.57 -17.24
N ILE A 96 14.76 1.67 -17.23
CA ILE A 96 15.54 2.90 -17.44
C ILE A 96 16.35 2.81 -18.73
N ASN A 97 16.85 3.96 -19.20
CA ASN A 97 17.77 4.04 -20.33
C ASN A 97 19.09 4.67 -19.87
N ASN A 98 20.04 3.86 -19.37
CA ASN A 98 21.35 4.27 -18.86
C ASN A 98 21.36 5.35 -17.77
N LYS A 99 20.24 6.02 -17.53
CA LYS A 99 20.10 7.07 -16.51
C LYS A 99 19.01 6.67 -15.52
N PRO A 100 19.35 6.61 -14.22
CA PRO A 100 18.39 6.24 -13.19
C PRO A 100 17.17 7.17 -13.09
N ASP A 101 17.26 8.38 -13.65
CA ASP A 101 16.20 9.38 -13.65
C ASP A 101 15.29 9.33 -14.87
N GLU A 102 15.63 8.49 -15.85
CA GLU A 102 14.87 8.37 -17.09
C GLU A 102 14.13 7.03 -17.14
N ILE A 103 12.93 6.98 -16.54
CA ILE A 103 12.09 5.78 -16.59
C ILE A 103 11.32 5.76 -17.89
N LEU A 104 11.61 4.75 -18.74
CA LEU A 104 10.92 4.49 -19.99
C LEU A 104 9.54 3.89 -19.77
N GLY A 105 9.37 3.10 -18.70
CA GLY A 105 8.11 2.48 -18.35
C GLY A 105 8.29 1.31 -17.38
N ILE A 106 7.34 0.38 -17.40
CA ILE A 106 7.29 -0.78 -16.50
C ILE A 106 7.32 -2.07 -17.30
N LEU A 107 8.22 -2.98 -16.98
CA LEU A 107 8.23 -4.36 -17.45
C LEU A 107 7.47 -5.25 -16.45
N HIS A 108 6.65 -6.15 -16.94
CA HIS A 108 6.10 -7.24 -16.14
C HIS A 108 6.97 -8.50 -16.30
N ALA A 109 7.44 -9.09 -15.20
CA ALA A 109 8.27 -10.30 -15.20
C ALA A 109 7.68 -11.45 -16.06
N LYS A 110 6.35 -11.62 -16.00
CA LYS A 110 5.63 -12.64 -16.78
C LYS A 110 5.73 -12.45 -18.30
N ASP A 111 6.00 -11.22 -18.75
CA ASP A 111 6.10 -10.98 -20.20
C ASP A 111 7.41 -11.54 -20.76
N LEU A 112 8.45 -11.71 -19.95
CA LEU A 112 9.68 -12.42 -20.33
C LEU A 112 9.44 -13.89 -20.67
N LEU A 113 8.43 -14.53 -20.06
CA LEU A 113 8.09 -15.92 -20.35
C LEU A 113 7.57 -16.11 -21.78
N LYS A 114 6.97 -15.08 -22.37
CA LYS A 114 6.48 -15.13 -23.76
C LYS A 114 7.62 -15.26 -24.78
N ASN A 115 8.82 -14.87 -24.36
CA ASN A 115 9.99 -14.88 -25.21
C ASN A 115 10.75 -16.22 -25.24
N GLN A 116 10.48 -17.14 -24.31
CA GLN A 116 11.07 -18.50 -24.36
C GLN A 116 10.65 -19.28 -25.63
N ILE A 117 9.70 -18.75 -26.40
CA ILE A 117 9.20 -19.32 -27.66
C ILE A 117 9.95 -18.75 -28.89
N LYS A 118 10.67 -17.61 -28.72
CA LYS A 118 11.46 -16.96 -29.78
C LYS A 118 12.96 -17.22 -29.55
N THR A 119 13.74 -17.29 -30.62
CA THR A 119 15.20 -17.37 -30.50
C THR A 119 15.77 -16.11 -29.90
N SER A 120 16.82 -16.24 -29.09
CA SER A 120 17.45 -15.14 -28.29
C SER A 120 17.87 -13.90 -29.11
N ASP A 121 18.04 -14.06 -30.41
CA ASP A 121 18.56 -13.01 -31.32
C ASP A 121 17.49 -11.98 -31.75
N GLU A 122 16.21 -12.21 -31.41
CA GLU A 122 15.10 -11.31 -31.75
C GLU A 122 14.46 -10.62 -30.52
N PHE A 123 15.10 -10.70 -29.34
CA PHE A 123 14.52 -10.12 -28.14
C PHE A 123 14.86 -8.62 -28.02
N ASP A 124 13.84 -7.78 -28.08
CA ASP A 124 13.95 -6.36 -27.73
C ASP A 124 13.09 -6.07 -26.50
N LEU A 125 13.71 -5.58 -25.44
CA LEU A 125 13.02 -5.22 -24.20
C LEU A 125 11.99 -4.11 -24.41
N HIS A 126 12.20 -3.23 -25.39
CA HIS A 126 11.27 -2.16 -25.75
C HIS A 126 9.87 -2.65 -26.08
N ASP A 127 9.73 -3.82 -26.69
CA ASP A 127 8.43 -4.38 -27.10
C ASP A 127 7.53 -4.74 -25.89
N PHE A 128 8.12 -4.86 -24.70
CA PHE A 128 7.44 -5.30 -23.48
C PHE A 128 7.23 -4.17 -22.47
N ILE A 129 7.75 -2.97 -22.73
CA ILE A 129 7.62 -1.81 -21.85
C ILE A 129 6.21 -1.26 -21.92
N ARG A 130 5.58 -1.11 -20.77
CA ARG A 130 4.28 -0.48 -20.60
C ARG A 130 4.44 0.93 -20.03
N PRO A 131 3.54 1.87 -20.36
CA PRO A 131 3.61 3.20 -19.78
C PRO A 131 3.64 3.16 -18.26
N ALA A 132 4.57 3.90 -17.65
CA ALA A 132 4.60 4.10 -16.21
C ALA A 132 3.56 5.16 -15.79
N LYS A 133 2.96 4.97 -14.61
CA LYS A 133 2.15 5.99 -13.97
C LYS A 133 3.03 6.78 -13.01
N PHE A 134 3.05 8.10 -13.15
CA PHE A 134 3.76 9.01 -12.25
C PHE A 134 2.78 9.67 -11.29
N ILE A 135 3.15 9.80 -10.03
CA ILE A 135 2.34 10.42 -8.99
C ILE A 135 3.21 11.27 -8.06
N PRO A 136 2.69 12.38 -7.53
CA PRO A 136 3.43 13.19 -6.57
C PRO A 136 3.55 12.47 -5.21
N GLU A 137 4.67 12.67 -4.52
CA GLU A 137 4.95 12.09 -3.21
C GLU A 137 3.99 12.54 -2.10
N SER A 138 3.35 13.71 -2.28
CA SER A 138 2.33 14.25 -1.36
C SER A 138 0.93 13.63 -1.54
N LYS A 139 0.73 12.78 -2.54
CA LYS A 139 -0.57 12.13 -2.79
C LYS A 139 -0.97 11.27 -1.60
N ARG A 140 -2.26 11.33 -1.20
CA ARG A 140 -2.81 10.50 -0.12
C ARG A 140 -3.04 9.08 -0.58
N LEU A 141 -2.80 8.10 0.32
CA LEU A 141 -2.90 6.68 -0.01
C LEU A 141 -4.30 6.24 -0.39
N ASN A 142 -5.35 6.78 0.24
CA ASN A 142 -6.74 6.46 -0.10
C ASN A 142 -7.09 6.85 -1.55
N ILE A 143 -6.54 7.97 -2.04
CA ILE A 143 -6.71 8.42 -3.43
C ILE A 143 -5.97 7.46 -4.37
N LEU A 144 -4.71 7.12 -4.03
CA LEU A 144 -3.91 6.20 -4.83
C LEU A 144 -4.54 4.80 -4.90
N LEU A 145 -5.06 4.29 -3.79
CA LEU A 145 -5.76 3.00 -3.74
C LEU A 145 -6.95 2.96 -4.71
N ASN A 146 -7.76 4.03 -4.73
CA ASN A 146 -8.88 4.14 -5.66
C ASN A 146 -8.41 4.21 -7.12
N GLU A 147 -7.30 4.91 -7.39
CA GLU A 147 -6.71 4.97 -8.72
C GLU A 147 -6.16 3.62 -9.18
N PHE A 148 -5.50 2.86 -8.31
CA PHE A 148 -5.04 1.50 -8.62
C PHE A 148 -6.20 0.56 -8.94
N LYS A 149 -7.28 0.62 -8.15
CA LYS A 149 -8.51 -0.17 -8.41
C LYS A 149 -9.13 0.18 -9.76
N ALA A 150 -9.22 1.46 -10.10
CA ALA A 150 -9.83 1.91 -11.36
C ALA A 150 -8.99 1.59 -12.59
N SER A 151 -7.65 1.75 -12.51
CA SER A 151 -6.73 1.59 -13.66
C SER A 151 -6.17 0.18 -13.81
N ARG A 152 -6.38 -0.70 -12.84
CA ARG A 152 -5.75 -2.03 -12.74
C ARG A 152 -4.21 -1.97 -12.77
N ASN A 153 -3.64 -0.84 -12.42
CA ASN A 153 -2.22 -0.67 -12.21
C ASN A 153 -1.88 -1.05 -10.77
N HIS A 154 -0.74 -1.70 -10.56
CA HIS A 154 -0.30 -2.14 -9.24
C HIS A 154 1.05 -1.53 -8.86
N ILE A 155 1.55 -0.59 -9.65
CA ILE A 155 2.81 0.12 -9.40
C ILE A 155 2.69 1.54 -9.94
N ALA A 156 3.29 2.49 -9.23
CA ALA A 156 3.44 3.87 -9.66
C ALA A 156 4.83 4.40 -9.32
N ILE A 157 5.36 5.25 -10.18
CA ILE A 157 6.61 5.97 -9.92
C ILE A 157 6.26 7.26 -9.17
N VAL A 158 6.98 7.50 -8.10
CA VAL A 158 6.79 8.67 -7.22
C VAL A 158 7.77 9.75 -7.61
N ILE A 159 7.27 10.98 -7.76
CA ILE A 159 8.06 12.15 -8.13
C ILE A 159 7.91 13.28 -7.11
N ASP A 160 8.97 14.06 -6.95
CA ASP A 160 9.00 15.28 -6.15
C ASP A 160 8.37 16.49 -6.90
N GLU A 161 8.42 17.67 -6.27
CA GLU A 161 7.89 18.92 -6.83
C GLU A 161 8.67 19.41 -8.07
N HIS A 162 9.87 18.91 -8.27
CA HIS A 162 10.74 19.22 -9.41
C HIS A 162 10.65 18.18 -10.52
N SER A 163 9.74 17.20 -10.39
CA SER A 163 9.61 16.05 -11.31
C SER A 163 10.79 15.09 -11.29
N ASN A 164 11.63 15.12 -10.25
CA ASN A 164 12.65 14.08 -10.07
C ASN A 164 12.01 12.83 -9.46
N ILE A 165 12.59 11.67 -9.76
CA ILE A 165 12.14 10.40 -9.20
C ILE A 165 12.54 10.30 -7.73
N SER A 166 11.55 10.24 -6.84
CA SER A 166 11.72 10.04 -5.40
C SER A 166 11.71 8.54 -5.04
N GLY A 167 10.94 7.73 -5.78
CA GLY A 167 10.80 6.32 -5.48
C GLY A 167 9.74 5.62 -6.33
N LEU A 168 9.27 4.49 -5.85
CA LEU A 168 8.10 3.80 -6.38
C LEU A 168 7.19 3.33 -5.23
N VAL A 169 5.93 3.05 -5.55
CA VAL A 169 4.97 2.48 -4.60
C VAL A 169 4.14 1.43 -5.33
N THR A 170 3.83 0.34 -4.64
CA THR A 170 3.03 -0.75 -5.17
C THR A 170 1.65 -0.82 -4.48
N LEU A 171 0.73 -1.58 -5.05
CA LEU A 171 -0.55 -1.87 -4.40
C LEU A 171 -0.33 -2.72 -3.15
N GLU A 172 0.65 -3.60 -3.20
CA GLU A 172 1.06 -4.48 -2.11
C GLU A 172 1.47 -3.65 -0.88
N ASP A 173 2.29 -2.60 -1.03
CA ASP A 173 2.69 -1.68 0.06
C ASP A 173 1.47 -0.97 0.69
N LEU A 174 0.48 -0.56 -0.12
CA LEU A 174 -0.74 0.06 0.38
C LEU A 174 -1.61 -0.92 1.18
N ILE A 175 -1.65 -2.17 0.75
CA ILE A 175 -2.42 -3.22 1.44
C ILE A 175 -1.77 -3.56 2.76
N GLU A 176 -0.43 -3.66 2.80
CA GLU A 176 0.35 -3.89 4.00
C GLU A 176 0.10 -2.81 5.06
N GLU A 177 0.02 -1.53 4.66
CA GLU A 177 -0.32 -0.42 5.56
C GLU A 177 -1.72 -0.55 6.19
N ILE A 178 -2.67 -1.21 5.50
CA ILE A 178 -4.03 -1.42 5.99
C ILE A 178 -4.12 -2.65 6.89
N ILE A 179 -3.49 -3.76 6.48
CA ILE A 179 -3.66 -5.07 7.12
C ILE A 179 -2.63 -5.28 8.23
N GLY A 180 -1.47 -4.61 8.15
CA GLY A 180 -0.26 -4.89 8.93
C GLY A 180 0.58 -5.99 8.27
N GLU A 181 1.69 -6.34 8.88
CA GLU A 181 2.52 -7.47 8.42
C GLU A 181 1.68 -8.74 8.37
N ILE A 182 1.63 -9.37 7.20
CA ILE A 182 1.00 -10.69 7.05
C ILE A 182 2.09 -11.67 7.46
N ASP A 183 1.95 -12.27 8.64
CA ASP A 183 2.82 -13.36 9.05
C ASP A 183 2.77 -14.47 8.00
N ASP A 184 3.90 -14.74 7.35
CA ASP A 184 4.01 -15.83 6.38
C ASP A 184 3.87 -17.17 7.14
N GLU A 185 2.94 -18.04 6.73
CA GLU A 185 2.68 -19.36 7.38
C GLU A 185 3.94 -20.23 7.50
N HIS A 186 5.07 -19.79 6.94
CA HIS A 186 6.35 -20.50 6.92
C HIS A 186 7.44 -19.86 7.78
N ASP A 187 7.14 -18.84 8.60
CA ASP A 187 8.15 -18.27 9.50
C ASP A 187 8.12 -19.00 10.87
N PRO A 188 9.09 -19.89 11.16
CA PRO A 188 9.05 -20.75 12.34
C PRO A 188 9.50 -20.09 13.63
N SER A 189 9.45 -18.77 13.76
CA SER A 189 9.78 -18.12 15.05
C SER A 189 9.47 -16.62 15.12
N SER A 190 8.38 -16.26 15.78
CA SER A 190 8.44 -15.17 16.76
C SER A 190 7.24 -15.23 17.71
N LYS A 191 7.31 -16.10 18.69
CA LYS A 191 6.52 -15.99 19.92
C LYS A 191 7.23 -15.03 20.87
N GLU A 192 7.32 -13.74 20.52
CA GLU A 192 7.54 -12.69 21.51
C GLU A 192 6.74 -11.45 21.09
N PRO A 193 5.88 -10.89 21.96
CA PRO A 193 5.16 -9.67 21.65
C PRO A 193 6.14 -8.50 21.63
N VAL A 194 6.46 -7.97 20.46
CA VAL A 194 7.27 -6.75 20.34
C VAL A 194 6.39 -5.55 20.67
N SER A 195 6.61 -5.00 21.86
CA SER A 195 6.01 -3.76 22.32
C SER A 195 6.59 -2.58 21.54
N TYR A 196 5.87 -2.04 20.59
CA TYR A 196 6.22 -0.79 19.90
C TYR A 196 5.84 0.42 20.76
N THR A 197 6.72 0.79 21.70
CA THR A 197 6.69 2.12 22.31
C THR A 197 7.66 3.03 21.57
N HIS A 198 7.23 3.63 20.46
CA HIS A 198 7.92 4.79 19.89
C HIS A 198 7.51 6.06 20.63
N LEU A 199 8.10 6.27 21.79
CA LEU A 199 8.21 7.58 22.40
C LEU A 199 9.38 8.33 21.77
N ARG A 200 9.11 9.24 20.83
CA ARG A 200 10.08 10.27 20.45
C ARG A 200 10.23 11.23 21.63
N ALA A 201 11.34 11.10 22.34
CA ALA A 201 11.81 12.13 23.25
C ALA A 201 12.32 13.30 22.41
N HIS A 202 11.65 14.46 22.49
CA HIS A 202 12.22 15.74 22.10
C HIS A 202 13.21 16.14 23.21
N GLU A 203 14.49 15.97 22.96
CA GLU A 203 15.53 16.65 23.72
C GLU A 203 15.67 18.09 23.23
N THR A 204 15.14 19.01 24.01
CA THR A 204 15.50 20.42 23.94
C THR A 204 16.79 20.58 24.74
N THR A 205 17.92 20.83 24.08
CA THR A 205 19.14 21.29 24.72
C THR A 205 19.27 22.79 24.59
N ASN A 206 19.51 23.42 25.76
CA ASN A 206 19.91 24.82 25.92
C ASN A 206 21.21 25.15 25.15
#